data_e190ac9d4d92c77033e5b418d0078426
#
_entry.id   e190ac9d4d92c77033e5b418d0078426
#
_cell.length_a   1.000
_cell.length_b   1.000
_cell.length_c   1.000
_cell.angle_alpha   90.00
_cell.angle_beta   90.00
_cell.angle_gamma   90.00
#
_symmetry.space_group_name_H-M   'P 1'
#
loop_
_entity.id
_entity.type
_entity.pdbx_description
1 polymer ?
#
loop_
_entity_poly.entity_id
_entity_poly.type
_entity_poly.pdbx_seq_one_letter_code
_entity_poly.pdbx_strand_id
1 'polypeptide(L)'
;MASGGTGESGFTVEAAGRALEAACGDVGLDAAGARLVRLGSNAVYALADGRVIVRITADAEELAEVARTVAVARWLAEVHLPANRLVSGIAQPRVVQGHAVTFWESVQDDEEYATLPELADLLKQLHWLDEPEALALPYFDPAPKVRAGLAGLGAGVRPEDAAFLCERADRLEKEYGRLDFVLPFGLIHGDANIGNVLRNRAGRAVLIDLDDFALAPREWDLIQTALFYDRFGWHTRAEYASFVDHYGFDVMNWPGYEVLADLRELMMTLWLGGKAAAEPKAAEEFARRVESIRTGGDRHLWQPF
;
A
#
# COMPACT_ATOMS: atom_id res chain seq x y z
N MET A 1 -2.03 -34.75 -26.91
CA MET A 1 -0.78 -34.32 -26.29
C MET A 1 -0.66 -32.83 -26.48
N ALA A 2 -0.99 -32.07 -25.47
CA ALA A 2 -0.72 -30.64 -25.39
C ALA A 2 -0.35 -30.38 -23.92
N SER A 3 0.94 -30.22 -23.70
CA SER A 3 1.55 -29.86 -22.43
C SER A 3 1.24 -28.39 -22.13
N GLY A 4 0.26 -28.16 -21.23
CA GLY A 4 0.08 -26.87 -20.62
C GLY A 4 1.20 -26.64 -19.60
N GLY A 5 2.25 -25.94 -19.97
CA GLY A 5 3.23 -25.41 -19.04
C GLY A 5 2.60 -24.24 -18.30
N THR A 6 2.28 -24.42 -17.02
CA THR A 6 2.08 -23.33 -16.06
C THR A 6 3.46 -22.73 -15.80
N GLY A 7 3.81 -21.65 -16.53
CA GLY A 7 4.98 -20.85 -16.24
C GLY A 7 4.77 -20.09 -14.94
N GLU A 8 5.38 -20.56 -13.87
CA GLU A 8 5.79 -19.71 -12.77
C GLU A 8 6.86 -18.75 -13.33
N SER A 9 6.45 -17.60 -13.83
CA SER A 9 7.40 -16.51 -14.10
C SER A 9 7.77 -15.89 -12.75
N GLY A 10 8.65 -16.57 -12.03
CA GLY A 10 9.20 -16.02 -10.80
C GLY A 10 9.99 -14.76 -11.12
N PHE A 11 9.47 -13.59 -10.76
CA PHE A 11 10.22 -12.34 -10.78
C PHE A 11 11.40 -12.47 -9.81
N THR A 12 12.61 -12.65 -10.37
CA THR A 12 13.82 -12.96 -9.59
C THR A 12 14.70 -11.74 -9.42
N VAL A 13 15.59 -11.77 -8.42
CA VAL A 13 16.62 -10.74 -8.21
C VAL A 13 17.45 -10.51 -9.47
N GLU A 14 17.77 -11.60 -10.19
CA GLU A 14 18.58 -11.54 -11.43
C GLU A 14 17.80 -10.88 -12.57
N ALA A 15 16.49 -11.17 -12.70
CA ALA A 15 15.65 -10.53 -13.71
C ALA A 15 15.50 -9.04 -13.43
N ALA A 16 15.20 -8.69 -12.17
CA ALA A 16 15.10 -7.31 -11.71
C ALA A 16 16.43 -6.54 -11.88
N GLY A 17 17.57 -7.18 -11.59
CA GLY A 17 18.91 -6.60 -11.77
C GLY A 17 19.22 -6.27 -13.22
N ARG A 18 18.90 -7.19 -14.16
CA ARG A 18 19.08 -6.91 -15.60
C ARG A 18 18.18 -5.77 -16.09
N ALA A 19 16.92 -5.72 -15.62
CA ALA A 19 16.02 -4.64 -15.96
C ALA A 19 16.52 -3.29 -15.39
N LEU A 20 17.06 -3.29 -14.17
CA LEU A 20 17.69 -2.12 -13.55
C LEU A 20 18.84 -1.58 -14.40
N GLU A 21 19.80 -2.43 -14.77
CA GLU A 21 20.97 -2.05 -15.57
C GLU A 21 20.54 -1.44 -16.91
N ALA A 22 19.63 -2.11 -17.62
CA ALA A 22 19.12 -1.63 -18.90
C ALA A 22 18.38 -0.30 -18.74
N ALA A 23 17.48 -0.17 -17.75
CA ALA A 23 16.69 1.04 -17.53
C ALA A 23 17.57 2.23 -17.13
N CYS A 24 18.57 2.02 -16.27
CA CYS A 24 19.52 3.07 -15.89
C CYS A 24 20.37 3.51 -17.09
N GLY A 25 20.88 2.55 -17.88
CA GLY A 25 21.64 2.85 -19.11
C GLY A 25 20.86 3.69 -20.11
N ASP A 26 19.57 3.43 -20.29
CA ASP A 26 18.67 4.17 -21.19
C ASP A 26 18.47 5.64 -20.80
N VAL A 27 18.63 5.98 -19.52
CA VAL A 27 18.41 7.33 -18.99
C VAL A 27 19.69 8.02 -18.50
N GLY A 28 20.83 7.39 -18.70
CA GLY A 28 22.13 7.94 -18.32
C GLY A 28 22.42 7.92 -16.81
N LEU A 29 21.79 7.02 -16.08
CA LEU A 29 22.08 6.72 -14.67
C LEU A 29 23.03 5.53 -14.55
N ASP A 30 23.79 5.48 -13.45
CA ASP A 30 24.69 4.37 -13.14
C ASP A 30 24.01 3.38 -12.17
N ALA A 31 23.84 2.14 -12.62
CA ALA A 31 23.31 1.06 -11.78
C ALA A 31 24.41 0.37 -10.93
N ALA A 32 25.69 0.66 -11.16
CA ALA A 32 26.77 0.03 -10.41
C ALA A 32 26.66 0.32 -8.91
N GLY A 33 26.77 -0.74 -8.09
CA GLY A 33 26.64 -0.63 -6.64
C GLY A 33 25.24 -0.35 -6.13
N ALA A 34 24.21 -0.44 -6.98
CA ALA A 34 22.82 -0.33 -6.53
C ALA A 34 22.48 -1.43 -5.50
N ARG A 35 21.76 -1.05 -4.43
CA ARG A 35 21.36 -1.96 -3.36
C ARG A 35 19.89 -2.32 -3.52
N LEU A 36 19.59 -3.61 -3.57
CA LEU A 36 18.20 -4.08 -3.48
C LEU A 36 17.67 -3.77 -2.06
N VAL A 37 16.62 -2.96 -2.00
CA VAL A 37 15.94 -2.59 -0.75
C VAL A 37 14.86 -3.61 -0.42
N ARG A 38 14.03 -3.94 -1.44
CA ARG A 38 12.92 -4.89 -1.28
C ARG A 38 12.68 -5.63 -2.59
N LEU A 39 12.31 -6.91 -2.48
CA LEU A 39 11.73 -7.70 -3.55
C LEU A 39 10.38 -8.26 -3.08
N GLY A 40 9.34 -7.94 -3.82
CA GLY A 40 7.96 -8.38 -3.58
C GLY A 40 7.18 -8.38 -4.89
N SER A 41 6.00 -7.78 -4.93
CA SER A 41 5.31 -7.45 -6.20
C SER A 41 6.16 -6.54 -7.09
N ASN A 42 6.99 -5.69 -6.48
CA ASN A 42 7.97 -4.85 -7.16
C ASN A 42 9.37 -5.11 -6.59
N ALA A 43 10.39 -4.97 -7.42
CA ALA A 43 11.76 -4.78 -6.95
C ALA A 43 12.03 -3.29 -6.74
N VAL A 44 12.59 -2.96 -5.58
CA VAL A 44 12.96 -1.59 -5.22
C VAL A 44 14.46 -1.54 -5.00
N TYR A 45 15.14 -0.71 -5.78
CA TYR A 45 16.59 -0.50 -5.68
C TYR A 45 16.90 0.94 -5.27
N ALA A 46 17.87 1.11 -4.38
CA ALA A 46 18.53 2.38 -4.14
C ALA A 46 19.84 2.42 -4.97
N LEU A 47 20.01 3.45 -5.80
CA LEU A 47 21.27 3.65 -6.51
C LEU A 47 22.38 4.04 -5.54
N ALA A 48 23.65 3.78 -5.92
CA ALA A 48 24.78 3.91 -5.04
C ALA A 48 25.01 5.33 -4.47
N ASP A 49 24.57 6.37 -5.22
CA ASP A 49 24.63 7.76 -4.77
C ASP A 49 23.61 8.13 -3.68
N GLY A 50 22.68 7.21 -3.35
CA GLY A 50 21.62 7.38 -2.37
C GLY A 50 20.54 8.40 -2.76
N ARG A 51 20.54 8.90 -4.00
CA ARG A 51 19.61 9.97 -4.44
C ARG A 51 18.43 9.46 -5.23
N VAL A 52 18.53 8.27 -5.80
CA VAL A 52 17.51 7.70 -6.69
C VAL A 52 17.07 6.33 -6.20
N ILE A 53 15.76 6.16 -6.13
CA ILE A 53 15.09 4.87 -5.94
C ILE A 53 14.51 4.45 -7.28
N VAL A 54 14.78 3.22 -7.70
CA VAL A 54 14.23 2.62 -8.91
C VAL A 54 13.24 1.54 -8.52
N ARG A 55 11.98 1.66 -8.99
CA ARG A 55 10.94 0.63 -8.82
C ARG A 55 10.75 -0.10 -10.15
N ILE A 56 10.68 -1.42 -10.10
CA ILE A 56 10.56 -2.30 -11.26
C ILE A 56 9.41 -3.26 -10.95
N THR A 57 8.37 -3.27 -11.77
CA THR A 57 7.25 -4.21 -11.60
C THR A 57 7.62 -5.62 -12.02
N ALA A 58 6.93 -6.62 -11.48
CA ALA A 58 7.09 -8.00 -11.93
C ALA A 58 6.64 -8.18 -13.39
N ASP A 59 5.63 -7.42 -13.82
CA ASP A 59 5.04 -7.53 -15.16
C ASP A 59 4.74 -6.14 -15.75
N ALA A 60 4.79 -6.04 -17.09
CA ALA A 60 4.36 -4.86 -17.83
C ALA A 60 2.81 -4.74 -17.92
N GLU A 61 2.06 -5.77 -17.57
CA GLU A 61 0.59 -5.69 -17.49
C GLU A 61 0.14 -4.62 -16.49
N GLU A 62 0.95 -4.34 -15.46
CA GLU A 62 0.71 -3.27 -14.47
C GLU A 62 1.00 -1.85 -15.02
N LEU A 63 1.42 -1.71 -16.29
CA LEU A 63 1.85 -0.42 -16.86
C LEU A 63 0.80 0.69 -16.69
N ALA A 64 -0.48 0.38 -16.83
CA ALA A 64 -1.55 1.36 -16.69
C ALA A 64 -1.66 1.91 -15.25
N GLU A 65 -1.47 1.04 -14.26
CA GLU A 65 -1.47 1.39 -12.84
C GLU A 65 -0.23 2.21 -12.49
N VAL A 66 0.93 1.78 -12.96
CA VAL A 66 2.19 2.53 -12.78
C VAL A 66 2.13 3.91 -13.45
N ALA A 67 1.53 4.01 -14.64
CA ALA A 67 1.34 5.29 -15.32
C ALA A 67 0.42 6.23 -14.52
N ARG A 68 -0.62 5.69 -13.87
CA ARG A 68 -1.49 6.46 -12.97
C ARG A 68 -0.72 6.94 -11.74
N THR A 69 0.05 6.09 -11.07
CA THR A 69 0.91 6.47 -9.94
C THR A 69 1.86 7.60 -10.32
N VAL A 70 2.49 7.51 -11.50
CA VAL A 70 3.36 8.58 -12.05
C VAL A 70 2.57 9.88 -12.28
N ALA A 71 1.35 9.80 -12.82
CA ALA A 71 0.51 10.97 -13.06
C ALA A 71 0.08 11.62 -11.74
N VAL A 72 -0.32 10.83 -10.73
CA VAL A 72 -0.62 11.29 -9.37
C VAL A 72 0.58 12.02 -8.75
N ALA A 73 1.77 11.42 -8.81
CA ALA A 73 2.97 12.04 -8.25
C ALA A 73 3.31 13.39 -8.90
N ARG A 74 3.10 13.52 -10.23
CA ARG A 74 3.27 14.80 -10.94
C ARG A 74 2.25 15.82 -10.48
N TRP A 75 0.99 15.44 -10.42
CA TRP A 75 -0.07 16.34 -9.97
C TRP A 75 0.13 16.80 -8.52
N LEU A 76 0.48 15.88 -7.59
CA LEU A 76 0.80 16.26 -6.22
C LEU A 76 1.99 17.23 -6.13
N ALA A 77 2.94 17.13 -7.08
CA ALA A 77 4.02 18.10 -7.20
C ALA A 77 3.53 19.50 -7.63
N GLU A 78 2.60 19.55 -8.57
CA GLU A 78 2.01 20.80 -9.07
C GLU A 78 1.17 21.52 -8.01
N VAL A 79 0.39 20.77 -7.23
CA VAL A 79 -0.40 21.32 -6.12
C VAL A 79 0.40 21.51 -4.82
N HIS A 80 1.70 21.21 -4.84
CA HIS A 80 2.63 21.40 -3.71
C HIS A 80 2.33 20.58 -2.48
N LEU A 81 1.58 19.46 -2.61
CA LEU A 81 1.43 18.51 -1.51
C LEU A 81 2.76 17.78 -1.28
N PRO A 82 3.23 17.65 -0.02
CA PRO A 82 4.45 16.90 0.28
C PRO A 82 4.24 15.39 0.02
N ALA A 83 4.65 14.94 -1.16
CA ALA A 83 4.61 13.55 -1.58
C ALA A 83 5.91 13.18 -2.29
N ASN A 84 6.12 11.88 -2.49
CA ASN A 84 7.28 11.35 -3.18
C ASN A 84 7.41 11.97 -4.59
N ARG A 85 8.64 12.27 -5.01
CA ARG A 85 8.95 12.98 -6.26
C ARG A 85 9.59 12.05 -7.27
N LEU A 86 9.17 12.21 -8.52
CA LEU A 86 9.81 11.56 -9.64
C LEU A 86 11.13 12.27 -9.99
N VAL A 87 12.14 11.51 -10.40
CA VAL A 87 13.37 12.09 -10.94
C VAL A 87 13.03 12.94 -12.16
N SER A 88 13.44 14.20 -12.14
CA SER A 88 13.17 15.15 -13.21
C SER A 88 13.95 14.81 -14.49
N GLY A 89 13.41 15.21 -15.66
CA GLY A 89 14.07 15.01 -16.96
C GLY A 89 13.98 13.59 -17.54
N ILE A 90 13.39 12.64 -16.81
CA ILE A 90 13.17 11.27 -17.28
C ILE A 90 11.71 11.11 -17.71
N ALA A 91 11.50 10.70 -18.97
CA ALA A 91 10.17 10.28 -19.44
C ALA A 91 9.85 8.90 -18.82
N GLN A 92 8.79 8.84 -18.02
CA GLN A 92 8.42 7.63 -17.27
C GLN A 92 6.90 7.55 -17.07
N PRO A 93 6.34 6.33 -16.83
CA PRO A 93 7.06 5.07 -16.68
C PRO A 93 7.75 4.62 -17.99
N ARG A 94 8.76 3.77 -17.86
CA ARG A 94 9.42 3.11 -19.00
C ARG A 94 9.10 1.63 -18.99
N VAL A 95 9.04 1.02 -20.18
CA VAL A 95 8.95 -0.43 -20.31
C VAL A 95 10.32 -0.95 -20.74
N VAL A 96 10.95 -1.75 -19.90
CA VAL A 96 12.29 -2.31 -20.13
C VAL A 96 12.25 -3.81 -19.86
N GLN A 97 12.60 -4.62 -20.85
CA GLN A 97 12.64 -6.09 -20.76
C GLN A 97 11.33 -6.72 -20.23
N GLY A 98 10.15 -6.14 -20.55
CA GLY A 98 8.86 -6.63 -20.10
C GLY A 98 8.45 -6.15 -18.71
N HIS A 99 9.16 -5.21 -18.09
CA HIS A 99 8.87 -4.62 -16.78
C HIS A 99 8.57 -3.13 -16.92
N ALA A 100 7.63 -2.62 -16.12
CA ALA A 100 7.46 -1.18 -15.97
C ALA A 100 8.44 -0.65 -14.93
N VAL A 101 9.19 0.40 -15.29
CA VAL A 101 10.25 0.98 -14.46
C VAL A 101 9.97 2.45 -14.19
N THR A 102 10.13 2.85 -12.92
CA THR A 102 10.01 4.24 -12.47
C THR A 102 11.19 4.65 -11.62
N PHE A 103 11.54 5.94 -11.70
CA PHE A 103 12.68 6.55 -11.01
C PHE A 103 12.18 7.64 -10.07
N TRP A 104 12.48 7.52 -8.80
CA TRP A 104 12.02 8.38 -7.72
C TRP A 104 13.19 9.06 -7.04
N GLU A 105 13.00 10.30 -6.63
CA GLU A 105 13.95 10.95 -5.74
C GLU A 105 13.92 10.23 -4.39
N SER A 106 15.09 9.84 -3.87
CA SER A 106 15.18 9.25 -2.54
C SER A 106 14.77 10.30 -1.50
N VAL A 107 13.83 9.96 -0.65
CA VAL A 107 13.36 10.85 0.41
C VAL A 107 14.49 11.15 1.37
N GLN A 108 15.26 10.14 1.75
CA GLN A 108 16.44 10.26 2.63
C GLN A 108 17.32 9.01 2.57
N ASP A 109 18.45 9.02 3.29
CA ASP A 109 19.42 7.93 3.28
C ASP A 109 19.02 6.79 4.23
N ASP A 110 18.42 7.12 5.39
CA ASP A 110 17.88 6.20 6.39
C ASP A 110 16.37 6.38 6.54
N GLU A 111 15.62 5.32 6.83
CA GLU A 111 14.17 5.40 7.05
C GLU A 111 13.88 6.08 8.39
N GLU A 112 13.44 7.32 8.33
CA GLU A 112 12.92 8.05 9.48
C GLU A 112 11.44 8.33 9.25
N TYR A 113 10.58 7.66 9.98
CA TYR A 113 9.14 7.84 9.88
C TYR A 113 8.72 9.16 10.52
N ALA A 114 7.67 9.74 9.95
CA ALA A 114 7.02 10.90 10.55
C ALA A 114 6.21 10.51 11.80
N THR A 115 5.54 11.46 12.41
CA THR A 115 4.65 11.25 13.55
C THR A 115 3.19 11.18 13.11
N LEU A 116 2.30 10.63 13.94
CA LEU A 116 0.87 10.57 13.64
C LEU A 116 0.23 11.94 13.42
N PRO A 117 0.56 13.00 14.18
CA PRO A 117 0.12 14.37 13.84
C PRO A 117 0.50 14.82 12.44
N GLU A 118 1.73 14.52 11.98
CA GLU A 118 2.17 14.87 10.64
C GLU A 118 1.43 14.08 9.54
N LEU A 119 1.16 12.79 9.78
CA LEU A 119 0.30 11.99 8.91
C LEU A 119 -1.11 12.63 8.84
N ALA A 120 -1.70 12.99 9.99
CA ALA A 120 -3.01 13.63 10.06
C ALA A 120 -3.05 14.94 9.25
N ASP A 121 -2.03 15.80 9.40
CA ASP A 121 -1.92 17.06 8.68
C ASP A 121 -1.80 16.85 7.16
N LEU A 122 -1.03 15.85 6.72
CA LEU A 122 -0.90 15.49 5.30
C LEU A 122 -2.20 14.95 4.72
N LEU A 123 -2.90 14.05 5.44
CA LEU A 123 -4.21 13.54 5.02
C LEU A 123 -5.24 14.65 4.97
N LYS A 124 -5.25 15.54 5.95
CA LYS A 124 -6.15 16.70 5.95
C LYS A 124 -5.91 17.60 4.73
N GLN A 125 -4.65 17.89 4.40
CA GLN A 125 -4.30 18.64 3.20
C GLN A 125 -4.75 17.92 1.93
N LEU A 126 -4.48 16.61 1.80
CA LEU A 126 -4.89 15.79 0.67
C LEU A 126 -6.42 15.80 0.50
N HIS A 127 -7.15 15.58 1.57
CA HIS A 127 -8.60 15.51 1.57
C HIS A 127 -9.30 16.85 1.26
N TRP A 128 -8.60 17.98 1.36
CA TRP A 128 -9.12 19.30 1.00
C TRP A 128 -8.83 19.67 -0.46
N LEU A 129 -8.05 18.88 -1.19
CA LEU A 129 -7.82 19.13 -2.61
C LEU A 129 -9.06 18.75 -3.42
N ASP A 130 -9.28 19.48 -4.50
CA ASP A 130 -10.27 19.13 -5.50
C ASP A 130 -9.79 17.94 -6.34
N GLU A 131 -10.75 17.16 -6.83
CA GLU A 131 -10.47 16.03 -7.71
C GLU A 131 -9.80 16.50 -9.01
N PRO A 132 -8.64 15.93 -9.38
CA PRO A 132 -7.99 16.23 -10.64
C PRO A 132 -8.67 15.47 -11.79
N GLU A 133 -9.73 16.02 -12.37
CA GLU A 133 -10.53 15.39 -13.45
C GLU A 133 -9.65 14.78 -14.56
N ALA A 134 -8.52 15.42 -14.87
CA ALA A 134 -7.59 14.94 -15.91
C ALA A 134 -6.91 13.61 -15.59
N LEU A 135 -6.89 13.17 -14.33
CA LEU A 135 -6.24 11.92 -13.93
C LEU A 135 -7.16 10.70 -14.02
N ALA A 136 -8.47 10.90 -14.18
CA ALA A 136 -9.48 9.82 -14.22
C ALA A 136 -9.22 8.76 -13.14
N LEU A 137 -9.16 9.20 -11.88
CA LEU A 137 -8.86 8.33 -10.73
C LEU A 137 -9.92 7.24 -10.58
N PRO A 138 -9.53 6.02 -10.16
CA PRO A 138 -10.49 4.97 -9.90
C PRO A 138 -11.33 5.30 -8.65
N TYR A 139 -12.58 4.83 -8.67
CA TYR A 139 -13.34 4.72 -7.43
C TYR A 139 -12.85 3.51 -6.64
N PHE A 140 -12.50 3.73 -5.38
CA PHE A 140 -12.09 2.64 -4.52
C PHE A 140 -13.30 1.81 -4.08
N ASP A 141 -13.19 0.52 -4.31
CA ASP A 141 -14.09 -0.50 -3.79
C ASP A 141 -13.23 -1.61 -3.15
N PRO A 142 -13.40 -1.93 -1.87
CA PRO A 142 -12.63 -2.99 -1.23
C PRO A 142 -12.98 -4.40 -1.74
N ALA A 143 -14.18 -4.60 -2.28
CA ALA A 143 -14.65 -5.93 -2.66
C ALA A 143 -13.80 -6.62 -3.76
N PRO A 144 -13.36 -5.95 -4.84
CA PRO A 144 -12.42 -6.56 -5.80
C PRO A 144 -11.09 -6.97 -5.18
N LYS A 145 -10.52 -6.15 -4.27
CA LYS A 145 -9.26 -6.47 -3.57
C LYS A 145 -9.43 -7.67 -2.66
N VAL A 146 -10.53 -7.76 -1.92
CA VAL A 146 -10.86 -8.91 -1.06
C VAL A 146 -11.02 -10.18 -1.91
N ARG A 147 -11.76 -10.11 -3.02
CA ARG A 147 -11.93 -11.26 -3.94
C ARG A 147 -10.61 -11.71 -4.55
N ALA A 148 -9.75 -10.79 -4.97
CA ALA A 148 -8.41 -11.10 -5.48
C ALA A 148 -7.55 -11.77 -4.39
N GLY A 149 -7.58 -11.25 -3.17
CA GLY A 149 -6.88 -11.84 -2.03
C GLY A 149 -7.35 -13.27 -1.71
N LEU A 150 -8.67 -13.52 -1.75
CA LEU A 150 -9.23 -14.88 -1.57
C LEU A 150 -8.79 -15.83 -2.70
N ALA A 151 -8.81 -15.36 -3.94
CA ALA A 151 -8.35 -16.15 -5.09
C ALA A 151 -6.83 -16.43 -5.04
N GLY A 152 -6.06 -15.54 -4.42
CA GLY A 152 -4.62 -15.69 -4.21
C GLY A 152 -4.22 -16.61 -3.04
N LEU A 153 -5.19 -17.11 -2.26
CA LEU A 153 -4.91 -18.07 -1.20
C LEU A 153 -4.43 -19.40 -1.80
N GLY A 154 -3.15 -19.71 -1.62
CA GLY A 154 -2.52 -20.88 -2.20
C GLY A 154 -2.67 -22.15 -1.35
N ALA A 155 -1.99 -23.23 -1.80
CA ALA A 155 -2.00 -24.53 -1.13
C ALA A 155 -1.47 -24.53 0.32
N GLY A 156 -0.86 -23.43 0.77
CA GLY A 156 -0.42 -23.25 2.16
C GLY A 156 -1.54 -22.90 3.15
N VAL A 157 -2.76 -22.62 2.64
CA VAL A 157 -3.92 -22.27 3.47
C VAL A 157 -4.87 -23.46 3.60
N ARG A 158 -5.30 -23.73 4.82
CA ARG A 158 -6.25 -24.83 5.08
C ARG A 158 -7.62 -24.53 4.44
N PRO A 159 -8.29 -25.53 3.84
CA PRO A 159 -9.59 -25.31 3.20
C PRO A 159 -10.66 -24.70 4.13
N GLU A 160 -10.66 -25.09 5.40
CA GLU A 160 -11.57 -24.55 6.41
C GLU A 160 -11.31 -23.08 6.74
N ASP A 161 -10.06 -22.61 6.65
CA ASP A 161 -9.70 -21.20 6.83
C ASP A 161 -10.12 -20.37 5.63
N ALA A 162 -9.88 -20.90 4.42
CA ALA A 162 -10.33 -20.23 3.19
C ALA A 162 -11.87 -20.10 3.16
N ALA A 163 -12.60 -21.16 3.52
CA ALA A 163 -14.07 -21.12 3.60
C ALA A 163 -14.55 -20.08 4.62
N PHE A 164 -13.97 -20.05 5.81
CA PHE A 164 -14.28 -19.06 6.85
C PHE A 164 -14.04 -17.61 6.37
N LEU A 165 -12.91 -17.36 5.69
CA LEU A 165 -12.60 -16.03 5.16
C LEU A 165 -13.54 -15.62 4.02
N CYS A 166 -13.98 -16.57 3.18
CA CYS A 166 -15.00 -16.33 2.16
C CYS A 166 -16.33 -15.91 2.79
N GLU A 167 -16.83 -16.65 3.78
CA GLU A 167 -18.09 -16.32 4.47
C GLU A 167 -18.02 -14.95 5.16
N ARG A 168 -16.86 -14.64 5.76
CA ARG A 168 -16.63 -13.32 6.37
C ARG A 168 -16.63 -12.22 5.33
N ALA A 169 -15.97 -12.42 4.18
CA ALA A 169 -15.95 -11.48 3.08
C ALA A 169 -17.35 -11.16 2.55
N ASP A 170 -18.16 -12.20 2.30
CA ASP A 170 -19.55 -12.03 1.83
C ASP A 170 -20.42 -11.24 2.82
N ARG A 171 -20.19 -11.42 4.11
CA ARG A 171 -20.89 -10.64 5.15
C ARG A 171 -20.43 -9.20 5.14
N LEU A 172 -19.12 -8.94 5.16
CA LEU A 172 -18.56 -7.61 5.22
C LEU A 172 -18.86 -6.80 3.95
N GLU A 173 -18.91 -7.42 2.78
CA GLU A 173 -19.35 -6.74 1.54
C GLU A 173 -20.79 -6.21 1.66
N LYS A 174 -21.69 -6.99 2.24
CA LYS A 174 -23.09 -6.56 2.50
C LYS A 174 -23.19 -5.46 3.56
N GLU A 175 -22.37 -5.54 4.61
CA GLU A 175 -22.33 -4.55 5.68
C GLU A 175 -21.73 -3.23 5.15
N TYR A 176 -20.64 -3.30 4.39
CA TYR A 176 -20.01 -2.14 3.73
C TYR A 176 -20.99 -1.39 2.82
N GLY A 177 -21.76 -2.10 2.00
CA GLY A 177 -22.78 -1.51 1.13
C GLY A 177 -23.95 -0.81 1.85
N ARG A 178 -24.02 -0.91 3.19
CA ARG A 178 -25.04 -0.27 4.04
C ARG A 178 -24.48 0.85 4.90
N LEU A 179 -23.17 1.11 4.80
CA LEU A 179 -22.54 2.14 5.60
C LEU A 179 -23.03 3.52 5.16
N ASP A 180 -23.32 4.35 6.15
CA ASP A 180 -23.67 5.74 5.97
C ASP A 180 -22.41 6.58 6.30
N PHE A 181 -21.64 6.90 5.28
CA PHE A 181 -20.41 7.67 5.42
C PHE A 181 -20.72 9.14 5.75
N VAL A 182 -19.96 9.74 6.63
CA VAL A 182 -20.22 11.09 7.16
C VAL A 182 -19.19 12.11 6.71
N LEU A 183 -17.99 11.67 6.32
CA LEU A 183 -16.99 12.54 5.70
C LEU A 183 -17.29 12.69 4.19
N PRO A 184 -16.93 13.84 3.60
CA PRO A 184 -17.09 14.03 2.15
C PRO A 184 -16.37 12.95 1.35
N PHE A 185 -17.02 12.44 0.32
CA PHE A 185 -16.38 11.61 -0.69
C PHE A 185 -15.34 12.44 -1.46
N GLY A 186 -14.18 11.87 -1.75
CA GLY A 186 -13.11 12.58 -2.45
C GLY A 186 -11.81 11.78 -2.52
N LEU A 187 -10.72 12.50 -2.65
CA LEU A 187 -9.38 11.91 -2.73
C LEU A 187 -9.01 11.15 -1.47
N ILE A 188 -8.41 9.99 -1.66
CA ILE A 188 -7.78 9.20 -0.61
C ILE A 188 -6.38 8.72 -1.05
N HIS A 189 -5.50 8.52 -0.09
CA HIS A 189 -4.24 7.83 -0.30
C HIS A 189 -4.45 6.33 -0.56
N GLY A 190 -5.45 5.74 0.10
CA GLY A 190 -5.87 4.35 -0.06
C GLY A 190 -5.13 3.34 0.82
N ASP A 191 -3.89 3.66 1.21
CA ASP A 191 -3.09 2.88 2.18
C ASP A 191 -2.41 3.80 3.21
N ALA A 192 -3.19 4.75 3.77
CA ALA A 192 -2.68 5.74 4.71
C ALA A 192 -2.33 5.12 6.07
N ASN A 193 -1.04 5.03 6.33
CA ASN A 193 -0.50 4.60 7.62
C ASN A 193 0.88 5.24 7.84
N ILE A 194 1.38 5.17 9.06
CA ILE A 194 2.66 5.80 9.43
C ILE A 194 3.86 5.25 8.65
N GLY A 195 3.81 4.00 8.19
CA GLY A 195 4.84 3.39 7.35
C GLY A 195 4.96 4.03 5.96
N ASN A 196 3.91 4.76 5.53
CA ASN A 196 3.86 5.46 4.25
C ASN A 196 4.11 6.97 4.39
N VAL A 197 4.70 7.42 5.53
CA VAL A 197 5.11 8.82 5.73
C VAL A 197 6.52 8.89 6.26
N LEU A 198 7.44 9.32 5.41
CA LEU A 198 8.85 9.49 5.75
C LEU A 198 9.20 10.95 5.98
N ARG A 199 10.23 11.22 6.79
CA ARG A 199 10.86 12.53 6.86
C ARG A 199 11.90 12.66 5.75
N ASN A 200 11.84 13.74 4.99
CA ASN A 200 12.87 14.02 4.01
C ASN A 200 14.11 14.65 4.67
N ARG A 201 15.19 14.82 3.89
CA ARG A 201 16.46 15.43 4.34
C ARG A 201 16.31 16.83 4.96
N ALA A 202 15.19 17.50 4.74
CA ALA A 202 14.86 18.79 5.38
C ALA A 202 13.98 18.62 6.63
N GLY A 203 13.78 17.39 7.12
CA GLY A 203 12.96 17.07 8.28
C GLY A 203 11.45 17.19 8.07
N ARG A 204 10.98 17.35 6.82
CA ARG A 204 9.55 17.48 6.51
C ARG A 204 8.94 16.12 6.20
N ALA A 205 7.74 15.87 6.71
CA ALA A 205 6.96 14.70 6.40
C ALA A 205 6.53 14.67 4.93
N VAL A 206 6.61 13.50 4.29
CA VAL A 206 6.35 13.26 2.86
C VAL A 206 5.59 11.96 2.71
N LEU A 207 4.46 11.99 2.02
CA LEU A 207 3.71 10.78 1.63
C LEU A 207 4.48 9.99 0.60
N ILE A 208 4.54 8.67 0.78
CA ILE A 208 5.08 7.71 -0.17
C ILE A 208 4.04 6.63 -0.50
N ASP A 209 4.33 5.77 -1.46
CA ASP A 209 3.48 4.65 -1.88
C ASP A 209 2.08 5.08 -2.37
N LEU A 210 2.07 5.79 -3.50
CA LEU A 210 0.89 6.39 -4.11
C LEU A 210 0.08 5.41 -5.00
N ASP A 211 0.31 4.10 -4.90
CA ASP A 211 -0.26 3.10 -5.81
C ASP A 211 -1.78 2.92 -5.64
N ASP A 212 -2.28 3.10 -4.43
CA ASP A 212 -3.70 2.96 -4.05
C ASP A 212 -4.50 4.27 -4.12
N PHE A 213 -3.90 5.33 -4.67
CA PHE A 213 -4.54 6.64 -4.78
C PHE A 213 -5.84 6.57 -5.58
N ALA A 214 -6.95 7.04 -5.00
CA ALA A 214 -8.28 6.81 -5.52
C ALA A 214 -9.29 7.86 -5.03
N LEU A 215 -10.54 7.71 -5.44
CA LEU A 215 -11.70 8.42 -4.92
C LEU A 215 -12.52 7.48 -4.02
N ALA A 216 -12.78 7.89 -2.77
CA ALA A 216 -13.54 7.10 -1.80
C ALA A 216 -14.13 7.95 -0.67
N PRO A 217 -14.92 7.35 0.22
CA PRO A 217 -15.18 7.92 1.54
C PRO A 217 -13.86 8.11 2.30
N ARG A 218 -13.62 9.32 2.81
CA ARG A 218 -12.34 9.69 3.47
C ARG A 218 -12.09 8.94 4.77
N GLU A 219 -13.12 8.34 5.37
CA GLU A 219 -13.00 7.44 6.51
C GLU A 219 -12.03 6.30 6.24
N TRP A 220 -11.88 5.87 4.98
CA TRP A 220 -10.96 4.80 4.60
C TRP A 220 -9.50 5.10 4.98
N ASP A 221 -9.03 6.32 4.78
CA ASP A 221 -7.66 6.72 5.12
C ASP A 221 -7.42 6.86 6.63
N LEU A 222 -8.48 6.97 7.43
CA LEU A 222 -8.36 7.11 8.88
C LEU A 222 -8.40 5.78 9.62
N ILE A 223 -8.99 4.76 8.97
CA ILE A 223 -9.29 3.48 9.63
C ILE A 223 -8.02 2.76 10.08
N GLN A 224 -6.93 2.82 9.32
CA GLN A 224 -5.73 2.04 9.61
C GLN A 224 -5.01 2.56 10.86
N THR A 225 -4.92 3.88 11.03
CA THR A 225 -4.36 4.48 12.26
C THR A 225 -5.21 4.16 13.48
N ALA A 226 -6.55 4.21 13.35
CA ALA A 226 -7.47 3.84 14.43
C ALA A 226 -7.32 2.36 14.81
N LEU A 227 -7.29 1.47 13.80
CA LEU A 227 -7.11 0.03 13.97
C LEU A 227 -5.78 -0.32 14.67
N PHE A 228 -4.69 0.37 14.30
CA PHE A 228 -3.38 0.16 14.91
C PHE A 228 -3.35 0.58 16.38
N TYR A 229 -4.14 1.57 16.78
CA TYR A 229 -4.32 1.93 18.17
C TYR A 229 -5.28 0.97 18.89
N ASP A 230 -6.51 0.85 18.41
CA ASP A 230 -7.62 0.20 19.11
C ASP A 230 -7.44 -1.31 19.24
N ARG A 231 -7.05 -1.97 18.12
CA ARG A 231 -7.03 -3.43 18.07
C ARG A 231 -5.65 -4.03 18.18
N PHE A 232 -4.62 -3.37 17.61
CA PHE A 232 -3.28 -3.96 17.55
C PHE A 232 -2.35 -3.46 18.65
N GLY A 233 -2.67 -2.32 19.28
CA GLY A 233 -1.82 -1.72 20.30
C GLY A 233 -0.45 -1.25 19.77
N TRP A 234 -0.35 -1.01 18.45
CA TRP A 234 0.89 -0.51 17.81
C TRP A 234 1.06 1.00 17.98
N HIS A 235 -0.02 1.71 18.31
CA HIS A 235 0.00 3.12 18.70
C HIS A 235 -0.50 3.29 20.13
N THR A 236 0.04 4.27 20.80
CA THR A 236 -0.44 4.65 22.14
C THR A 236 -1.69 5.51 22.04
N ARG A 237 -2.43 5.59 23.15
CA ARG A 237 -3.59 6.48 23.29
C ARG A 237 -3.25 7.95 23.01
N ALA A 238 -2.05 8.41 23.45
CA ALA A 238 -1.62 9.78 23.25
C ALA A 238 -1.34 10.09 21.78
N GLU A 239 -0.71 9.16 21.07
CA GLU A 239 -0.45 9.28 19.63
C GLU A 239 -1.75 9.32 18.84
N TYR A 240 -2.68 8.38 19.10
CA TYR A 240 -3.98 8.38 18.43
C TYR A 240 -4.80 9.65 18.73
N ALA A 241 -4.87 10.08 19.99
CA ALA A 241 -5.55 11.32 20.34
C ALA A 241 -4.97 12.54 19.60
N SER A 242 -3.63 12.60 19.48
CA SER A 242 -2.98 13.66 18.72
C SER A 242 -3.29 13.59 17.20
N PHE A 243 -3.39 12.39 16.63
CA PHE A 243 -3.85 12.21 15.24
C PHE A 243 -5.28 12.77 15.05
N VAL A 244 -6.20 12.41 15.95
CA VAL A 244 -7.59 12.89 15.93
C VAL A 244 -7.66 14.41 16.05
N ASP A 245 -6.91 15.00 17.00
CA ASP A 245 -6.88 16.46 17.21
C ASP A 245 -6.40 17.21 15.95
N HIS A 246 -5.38 16.71 15.27
CA HIS A 246 -4.84 17.32 14.06
C HIS A 246 -5.77 17.15 12.85
N TYR A 247 -6.29 15.95 12.64
CA TYR A 247 -7.21 15.70 11.53
C TYR A 247 -8.55 16.40 11.75
N GLY A 248 -9.09 16.33 12.96
CA GLY A 248 -10.35 16.95 13.36
C GLY A 248 -11.56 16.02 13.28
N PHE A 249 -11.37 14.70 13.18
CA PHE A 249 -12.44 13.71 13.19
C PHE A 249 -11.94 12.39 13.79
N ASP A 250 -12.69 11.85 14.75
CA ASP A 250 -12.42 10.54 15.34
C ASP A 250 -13.28 9.46 14.68
N VAL A 251 -12.66 8.67 13.80
CA VAL A 251 -13.34 7.62 13.06
C VAL A 251 -13.89 6.52 13.98
N MET A 252 -13.32 6.31 15.17
CA MET A 252 -13.83 5.33 16.15
C MET A 252 -15.18 5.73 16.75
N ASN A 253 -15.52 7.01 16.73
CA ASN A 253 -16.84 7.51 17.18
C ASN A 253 -17.92 7.42 16.09
N TRP A 254 -17.56 7.03 14.87
CA TRP A 254 -18.51 6.83 13.78
C TRP A 254 -19.04 5.38 13.78
N PRO A 255 -20.39 5.18 13.62
CA PRO A 255 -20.99 3.83 13.71
C PRO A 255 -20.47 2.81 12.70
N GLY A 256 -19.88 3.25 11.59
CA GLY A 256 -19.30 2.37 10.56
C GLY A 256 -17.88 1.88 10.86
N TYR A 257 -17.24 2.35 11.94
CA TYR A 257 -15.86 2.00 12.29
C TYR A 257 -15.60 0.49 12.30
N GLU A 258 -16.42 -0.28 13.01
CA GLU A 258 -16.23 -1.72 13.17
C GLU A 258 -16.24 -2.46 11.83
N VAL A 259 -17.11 -2.07 10.90
CA VAL A 259 -17.19 -2.69 9.58
C VAL A 259 -15.94 -2.41 8.75
N LEU A 260 -15.44 -1.16 8.74
CA LEU A 260 -14.21 -0.81 8.03
C LEU A 260 -12.98 -1.44 8.67
N ALA A 261 -12.93 -1.48 10.01
CA ALA A 261 -11.86 -2.14 10.75
C ALA A 261 -11.79 -3.64 10.42
N ASP A 262 -12.94 -4.31 10.44
CA ASP A 262 -13.07 -5.71 10.07
C ASP A 262 -12.66 -5.98 8.61
N LEU A 263 -13.03 -5.08 7.69
CA LEU A 263 -12.62 -5.17 6.29
C LEU A 263 -11.11 -5.01 6.13
N ARG A 264 -10.51 -4.05 6.84
CA ARG A 264 -9.06 -3.83 6.80
C ARG A 264 -8.29 -5.00 7.41
N GLU A 265 -8.75 -5.55 8.56
CA GLU A 265 -8.18 -6.79 9.12
C GLU A 265 -8.22 -7.94 8.12
N LEU A 266 -9.36 -8.12 7.44
CA LEU A 266 -9.52 -9.18 6.43
C LEU A 266 -8.52 -8.98 5.29
N MET A 267 -8.41 -7.78 4.73
CA MET A 267 -7.48 -7.48 3.63
C MET A 267 -6.02 -7.72 4.03
N MET A 268 -5.61 -7.26 5.21
CA MET A 268 -4.27 -7.49 5.74
C MET A 268 -3.99 -8.98 5.97
N THR A 269 -4.99 -9.75 6.38
CA THR A 269 -4.89 -11.20 6.58
C THR A 269 -4.77 -11.93 5.24
N LEU A 270 -5.58 -11.57 4.25
CA LEU A 270 -5.53 -12.15 2.90
C LEU A 270 -4.20 -11.90 2.21
N TRP A 271 -3.61 -10.71 2.38
CA TRP A 271 -2.28 -10.40 1.86
C TRP A 271 -1.20 -11.32 2.42
N LEU A 272 -1.25 -11.66 3.72
CA LEU A 272 -0.36 -12.66 4.32
C LEU A 272 -0.64 -14.07 3.78
N GLY A 273 -1.90 -14.42 3.58
CA GLY A 273 -2.31 -15.70 3.02
C GLY A 273 -1.73 -15.97 1.63
N GLY A 274 -1.64 -14.91 0.81
CA GLY A 274 -0.99 -14.98 -0.51
C GLY A 274 0.52 -15.29 -0.43
N LYS A 275 1.19 -14.92 0.67
CA LYS A 275 2.62 -15.18 0.91
C LYS A 275 2.89 -16.47 1.67
N ALA A 276 1.88 -17.07 2.29
CA ALA A 276 2.03 -18.19 3.23
C ALA A 276 2.73 -19.43 2.62
N ALA A 277 2.61 -19.66 1.32
CA ALA A 277 3.26 -20.77 0.65
C ALA A 277 4.79 -20.58 0.51
N ALA A 278 5.26 -19.34 0.37
CA ALA A 278 6.66 -19.02 0.16
C ALA A 278 7.40 -18.61 1.44
N GLU A 279 6.68 -18.03 2.41
CA GLU A 279 7.26 -17.42 3.60
C GLU A 279 6.70 -18.04 4.89
N PRO A 280 7.46 -18.88 5.61
CA PRO A 280 6.98 -19.54 6.85
C PRO A 280 6.48 -18.55 7.91
N LYS A 281 7.14 -17.40 8.07
CA LYS A 281 6.69 -16.34 9.00
C LYS A 281 5.32 -15.76 8.63
N ALA A 282 5.06 -15.58 7.33
CA ALA A 282 3.76 -15.14 6.85
C ALA A 282 2.69 -16.18 7.11
N ALA A 283 3.01 -17.48 6.95
CA ALA A 283 2.09 -18.57 7.25
C ALA A 283 1.73 -18.62 8.74
N GLU A 284 2.69 -18.47 9.63
CA GLU A 284 2.47 -18.46 11.09
C GLU A 284 1.59 -17.27 11.51
N GLU A 285 1.90 -16.08 10.99
CA GLU A 285 1.12 -14.88 11.29
C GLU A 285 -0.28 -14.94 10.68
N PHE A 286 -0.43 -15.45 9.46
CA PHE A 286 -1.73 -15.71 8.84
C PHE A 286 -2.60 -16.62 9.71
N ALA A 287 -2.08 -17.76 10.15
CA ALA A 287 -2.80 -18.69 11.00
C ALA A 287 -3.25 -18.05 12.33
N ARG A 288 -2.37 -17.26 12.96
CA ARG A 288 -2.68 -16.49 14.17
C ARG A 288 -3.83 -15.51 13.94
N ARG A 289 -3.79 -14.76 12.82
CA ARG A 289 -4.83 -13.79 12.48
C ARG A 289 -6.16 -14.45 12.20
N VAL A 290 -6.18 -15.52 11.42
CA VAL A 290 -7.41 -16.28 11.14
C VAL A 290 -8.05 -16.79 12.42
N GLU A 291 -7.25 -17.38 13.33
CA GLU A 291 -7.75 -17.90 14.60
C GLU A 291 -8.32 -16.78 15.50
N SER A 292 -7.61 -15.65 15.62
CA SER A 292 -8.10 -14.53 16.42
C SER A 292 -9.36 -13.88 15.82
N ILE A 293 -9.47 -13.80 14.48
CA ILE A 293 -10.68 -13.34 13.82
C ILE A 293 -11.85 -14.28 14.09
N ARG A 294 -11.62 -15.60 14.01
CA ARG A 294 -12.64 -16.63 14.19
C ARG A 294 -13.19 -16.66 15.61
N THR A 295 -12.33 -16.53 16.59
CA THR A 295 -12.67 -16.65 18.02
C THR A 295 -13.00 -15.32 18.70
N GLY A 296 -12.84 -14.19 18.03
CA GLY A 296 -12.89 -12.88 18.67
C GLY A 296 -11.69 -12.64 19.62
N GLY A 297 -10.58 -13.35 19.40
CA GLY A 297 -9.38 -13.29 20.24
C GLY A 297 -8.63 -11.97 20.15
N ASP A 298 -7.62 -11.83 21.00
CA ASP A 298 -6.82 -10.61 21.15
C ASP A 298 -5.96 -10.33 19.91
N ARG A 299 -6.11 -9.16 19.27
CA ARG A 299 -5.33 -8.71 18.12
C ARG A 299 -4.01 -8.04 18.51
N HIS A 300 -3.78 -7.73 19.78
CA HIS A 300 -2.48 -7.23 20.26
C HIS A 300 -1.35 -8.24 20.03
N LEU A 301 -1.70 -9.51 19.77
CA LEU A 301 -0.74 -10.55 19.43
C LEU A 301 -0.30 -10.51 17.95
N TRP A 302 -0.95 -9.71 17.11
CA TRP A 302 -0.57 -9.56 15.70
C TRP A 302 0.74 -8.81 15.59
N GLN A 303 1.59 -9.28 14.69
CA GLN A 303 2.88 -8.65 14.45
C GLN A 303 2.84 -7.82 13.17
N PRO A 304 3.52 -6.66 13.13
CA PRO A 304 3.79 -5.94 11.88
C PRO A 304 4.54 -6.85 10.89
N PHE A 305 4.22 -6.73 9.60
CA PHE A 305 4.77 -7.63 8.57
C PHE A 305 5.17 -6.84 7.32
#